data_32e462ef393841e4e4c31ca5cc7537a3
#
_entry.id   32e462ef393841e4e4c31ca5cc7537a3
#
_cell.length_a   1.000
_cell.length_b   1.000
_cell.length_c   1.000
_cell.angle_alpha   90.00
_cell.angle_beta   90.00
_cell.angle_gamma   90.00
#
_symmetry.space_group_name_H-M   'P 1'
#
loop_
_entity.id
_entity.type
_entity.pdbx_description
1 polymer ?
#
loop_
_entity_poly.entity_id
_entity_poly.type
_entity_poly.pdbx_seq_one_letter_code
_entity_poly.pdbx_strand_id
1 'polypeptide(L)'
;MTTKLRNLFAIGASAMLLAACQGQDASDTGSTPADDTTTPDTEETAEFKLGMVTDEGGVDDRSFNQSAWEGMQAWADENGYGADAVDYFQSNDAQDFVPNLNQAIQAEFDIIYGVGFQLAEAVEDVASSNPNQHFGIIDSVVEADNVISLNFRDNEAAYLVGVAAAHTTETNKVGFIGGIAGPVIDKFEAGFVEGVKSVDPAIEVEVRYAESFSDAAIGQQIAAGMYSAGADIIYHASGAVGNGVFTEAADLMESGSEEQLWVIGVDRDQEELGEYSGGNLTLTSSLKGVGAAIQLASNEARDEGFQGGENLIYGLAEDGVGVTEGNMSEEAWTAVQEAMESIISGDIEVPETPGE
;
A
#
# COMPACT_ATOMS: atom_id res chain seq x y z
N MET A 1 23.63 19.69 -21.31
CA MET A 1 24.90 19.23 -20.69
C MET A 1 24.55 18.32 -19.55
N THR A 2 24.61 17.05 -19.82
CA THR A 2 24.13 15.95 -18.98
C THR A 2 25.25 15.45 -18.08
N THR A 3 25.02 15.35 -16.81
CA THR A 3 25.97 14.68 -15.89
C THR A 3 25.23 13.51 -15.23
N LYS A 4 25.53 12.31 -15.71
CA LYS A 4 25.09 11.04 -15.10
C LYS A 4 25.93 10.75 -13.88
N LEU A 5 25.30 10.54 -12.72
CA LEU A 5 25.94 9.91 -11.57
C LEU A 5 25.80 8.39 -11.66
N ARG A 6 26.95 7.70 -11.73
CA ARG A 6 27.04 6.24 -11.69
C ARG A 6 27.36 5.83 -10.25
N ASN A 7 26.50 5.02 -9.66
CA ASN A 7 26.77 4.39 -8.36
C ASN A 7 27.77 3.25 -8.52
N LEU A 8 28.86 3.28 -7.78
CA LEU A 8 29.84 2.19 -7.61
C LEU A 8 29.47 1.42 -6.33
N PHE A 9 29.16 0.15 -6.48
CA PHE A 9 29.17 -0.82 -5.38
C PHE A 9 30.60 -1.21 -5.07
N ALA A 10 31.03 -1.06 -3.82
CA ALA A 10 32.28 -1.58 -3.30
C ALA A 10 31.96 -2.66 -2.25
N ILE A 11 32.25 -3.90 -2.61
CA ILE A 11 32.22 -5.07 -1.71
C ILE A 11 33.53 -5.08 -0.93
N GLY A 12 33.46 -4.95 0.41
CA GLY A 12 34.59 -5.09 1.30
C GLY A 12 34.49 -6.40 2.12
N ALA A 13 35.25 -7.40 1.75
CA ALA A 13 35.46 -8.58 2.54
C ALA A 13 36.53 -8.31 3.61
N SER A 14 36.23 -8.55 4.89
CA SER A 14 37.23 -8.55 5.96
C SER A 14 37.32 -9.91 6.62
N ALA A 15 38.52 -10.44 6.58
CA ALA A 15 38.92 -11.75 7.08
C ALA A 15 39.04 -11.77 8.60
N MET A 16 38.66 -12.92 9.18
CA MET A 16 38.93 -13.31 10.57
C MET A 16 40.42 -13.55 10.79
N LEU A 17 40.91 -13.12 11.93
CA LEU A 17 42.12 -13.63 12.54
C LEU A 17 41.84 -14.07 13.98
N LEU A 18 41.84 -15.38 14.19
CA LEU A 18 41.98 -16.03 15.49
C LEU A 18 43.40 -15.88 15.98
N ALA A 19 43.59 -15.52 17.25
CA ALA A 19 44.81 -15.81 17.98
C ALA A 19 44.42 -16.23 19.40
N ALA A 20 44.65 -17.51 19.67
CA ALA A 20 44.65 -18.06 21.01
C ALA A 20 46.07 -17.96 21.59
N CYS A 21 46.20 -17.63 22.87
CA CYS A 21 47.32 -18.04 23.69
C CYS A 21 46.95 -18.08 25.18
N GLN A 22 47.25 -19.23 25.74
CA GLN A 22 47.20 -19.66 27.15
C GLN A 22 48.29 -19.04 27.99
N GLY A 23 48.04 -18.95 29.32
CA GLY A 23 49.14 -19.30 30.27
C GLY A 23 49.30 -18.39 31.48
N GLN A 24 48.77 -18.89 32.60
CA GLN A 24 49.37 -19.03 33.95
C GLN A 24 49.84 -17.81 34.81
N ASP A 25 49.18 -17.82 35.95
CA ASP A 25 49.63 -17.53 37.36
C ASP A 25 50.81 -16.59 37.66
N ALA A 26 50.53 -15.59 38.47
CA ALA A 26 51.10 -15.44 39.81
C ALA A 26 50.67 -14.13 40.50
N SER A 27 50.27 -14.26 41.75
CA SER A 27 49.96 -13.28 42.74
C SER A 27 51.04 -12.16 42.90
N ASP A 28 50.60 -10.91 43.03
CA ASP A 28 51.11 -10.04 44.11
C ASP A 28 50.21 -8.79 44.34
N THR A 29 50.18 -8.39 45.59
CA THR A 29 49.43 -7.32 46.22
C THR A 29 49.92 -5.92 45.87
N GLY A 30 48.99 -4.95 45.57
CA GLY A 30 49.38 -3.54 45.52
C GLY A 30 48.28 -2.59 45.04
N SER A 31 47.60 -1.98 46.01
CA SER A 31 47.03 -0.60 46.01
C SER A 31 46.44 0.01 44.72
N THR A 32 45.13 0.29 44.82
CA THR A 32 44.29 1.15 43.98
C THR A 32 44.90 2.48 43.55
N PRO A 33 44.60 2.94 42.33
CA PRO A 33 43.78 4.12 42.18
C PRO A 33 42.47 3.80 41.40
N ALA A 34 41.43 4.48 41.83
CA ALA A 34 40.15 4.51 41.16
C ALA A 34 40.34 5.04 39.72
N ASP A 35 40.13 4.16 38.74
CA ASP A 35 39.96 4.56 37.37
C ASP A 35 38.43 4.79 37.15
N ASP A 36 38.12 6.04 37.04
CA ASP A 36 36.78 6.55 36.73
C ASP A 36 36.51 6.27 35.24
N THR A 37 36.20 4.99 34.94
CA THR A 37 35.63 4.65 33.65
C THR A 37 34.17 5.08 33.69
N THR A 38 33.91 6.34 33.34
CA THR A 38 32.65 6.78 32.80
C THR A 38 32.38 5.93 31.54
N THR A 39 31.58 4.90 31.70
CA THR A 39 30.83 4.29 30.59
C THR A 39 30.11 5.46 29.92
N PRO A 40 30.22 5.63 28.60
CA PRO A 40 29.31 6.55 27.93
C PRO A 40 27.89 6.06 28.26
N ASP A 41 27.10 6.90 28.92
CA ASP A 41 25.66 6.79 28.92
C ASP A 41 25.28 6.77 27.44
N THR A 42 25.00 5.60 26.91
CA THR A 42 24.19 5.51 25.70
C THR A 42 22.86 6.07 26.16
N GLU A 43 22.56 7.30 25.80
CA GLU A 43 21.18 7.79 25.86
C GLU A 43 20.38 6.75 25.09
N GLU A 44 19.60 5.91 25.79
CA GLU A 44 18.50 5.17 25.17
C GLU A 44 17.61 6.27 24.59
N THR A 45 17.75 6.51 23.30
CA THR A 45 16.75 7.31 22.57
C THR A 45 15.43 6.60 22.78
N ALA A 46 14.48 7.28 23.42
CA ALA A 46 13.15 6.74 23.64
C ALA A 46 12.62 6.20 22.29
N GLU A 47 12.25 4.95 22.27
CA GLU A 47 11.75 4.28 21.08
C GLU A 47 10.44 4.94 20.66
N PHE A 48 10.36 5.41 19.40
CA PHE A 48 9.13 5.96 18.85
C PHE A 48 8.27 4.82 18.34
N LYS A 49 6.98 4.80 18.68
CA LYS A 49 6.11 3.66 18.46
C LYS A 49 4.91 3.99 17.58
N LEU A 50 4.59 3.10 16.65
CA LEU A 50 3.45 3.26 15.76
C LEU A 50 2.43 2.13 15.98
N GLY A 51 1.17 2.50 16.17
CA GLY A 51 0.04 1.60 16.18
C GLY A 51 -0.79 1.69 14.90
N MET A 52 -1.43 0.61 14.51
CA MET A 52 -2.31 0.57 13.35
C MET A 52 -3.64 -0.09 13.72
N VAL A 53 -4.74 0.49 13.27
CA VAL A 53 -6.08 -0.15 13.30
C VAL A 53 -6.51 -0.39 11.86
N THR A 54 -6.79 -1.66 11.51
CA THR A 54 -7.20 -2.03 10.15
C THR A 54 -8.68 -1.77 9.95
N ASP A 55 -9.08 -1.65 8.68
CA ASP A 55 -10.46 -1.91 8.29
C ASP A 55 -10.79 -3.42 8.35
N GLU A 56 -11.88 -3.87 7.70
CA GLU A 56 -12.31 -5.28 7.73
C GLU A 56 -11.41 -6.24 6.92
N GLY A 57 -10.49 -5.71 6.10
CA GLY A 57 -9.62 -6.51 5.21
C GLY A 57 -8.54 -7.29 5.96
N GLY A 58 -8.03 -6.73 7.07
CA GLY A 58 -6.92 -7.31 7.83
C GLY A 58 -5.56 -7.21 7.14
N VAL A 59 -4.47 -7.47 7.90
CA VAL A 59 -3.08 -7.30 7.42
C VAL A 59 -2.61 -8.36 6.42
N ASP A 60 -3.40 -9.36 6.14
CA ASP A 60 -3.15 -10.45 5.19
C ASP A 60 -4.05 -10.39 3.94
N ASP A 61 -4.64 -9.21 3.68
CA ASP A 61 -5.50 -8.94 2.52
C ASP A 61 -4.77 -9.03 1.17
N ARG A 62 -3.44 -9.06 1.19
CA ARG A 62 -2.53 -8.99 0.02
C ARG A 62 -2.68 -7.70 -0.80
N SER A 63 -3.15 -6.63 -0.16
CA SER A 63 -3.52 -5.36 -0.76
C SER A 63 -3.21 -4.20 0.20
N PHE A 64 -4.19 -3.40 0.53
CA PHE A 64 -4.14 -2.12 1.24
C PHE A 64 -3.59 -2.19 2.67
N ASN A 65 -4.21 -3.04 3.53
CA ASN A 65 -3.77 -3.17 4.93
C ASN A 65 -2.39 -3.83 5.04
N GLN A 66 -2.11 -4.84 4.19
CA GLN A 66 -0.79 -5.45 4.14
C GLN A 66 0.28 -4.43 3.73
N SER A 67 0.00 -3.57 2.74
CA SER A 67 0.92 -2.51 2.32
C SER A 67 1.22 -1.53 3.46
N ALA A 68 0.22 -1.12 4.22
CA ALA A 68 0.38 -0.27 5.40
C ALA A 68 1.25 -0.95 6.47
N TRP A 69 0.94 -2.20 6.81
CA TRP A 69 1.66 -2.97 7.82
C TRP A 69 3.12 -3.22 7.46
N GLU A 70 3.40 -3.66 6.23
CA GLU A 70 4.77 -3.84 5.73
C GLU A 70 5.56 -2.52 5.76
N GLY A 71 4.90 -1.39 5.46
CA GLY A 71 5.51 -0.07 5.55
C GLY A 71 5.90 0.32 6.98
N MET A 72 5.05 0.02 7.97
CA MET A 72 5.38 0.26 9.38
C MET A 72 6.52 -0.63 9.85
N GLN A 73 6.55 -1.91 9.47
CA GLN A 73 7.66 -2.81 9.79
C GLN A 73 8.98 -2.34 9.18
N ALA A 74 8.96 -1.95 7.90
CA ALA A 74 10.12 -1.40 7.22
C ALA A 74 10.61 -0.11 7.90
N TRP A 75 9.69 0.77 8.31
CA TRP A 75 10.02 1.97 9.07
C TRP A 75 10.75 1.65 10.39
N ALA A 76 10.29 0.66 11.14
CA ALA A 76 10.94 0.24 12.38
C ALA A 76 12.35 -0.30 12.11
N ASP A 77 12.50 -1.17 11.11
CA ASP A 77 13.78 -1.75 10.72
C ASP A 77 14.78 -0.67 10.25
N GLU A 78 14.37 0.26 9.40
CA GLU A 78 15.21 1.33 8.86
C GLU A 78 15.68 2.32 9.95
N ASN A 79 14.86 2.51 10.99
CA ASN A 79 15.20 3.37 12.12
C ASN A 79 15.91 2.63 13.26
N GLY A 80 16.14 1.32 13.11
CA GLY A 80 16.84 0.49 14.09
C GLY A 80 16.04 0.20 15.34
N TYR A 81 14.71 0.28 15.26
CA TYR A 81 13.79 -0.05 16.34
C TYR A 81 13.55 -1.56 16.40
N GLY A 82 13.09 -2.04 17.56
CA GLY A 82 12.69 -3.42 17.74
C GLY A 82 11.31 -3.73 17.11
N ALA A 83 10.99 -5.02 16.98
CA ALA A 83 9.70 -5.44 16.45
C ALA A 83 8.49 -5.00 17.31
N ASP A 84 8.73 -4.59 18.55
CA ASP A 84 7.75 -4.05 19.50
C ASP A 84 7.52 -2.53 19.35
N ALA A 85 8.23 -1.88 18.42
CA ALA A 85 7.97 -0.49 18.04
C ALA A 85 6.73 -0.34 17.14
N VAL A 86 6.24 -1.42 16.56
CA VAL A 86 5.05 -1.40 15.71
C VAL A 86 4.09 -2.54 16.09
N ASP A 87 2.79 -2.28 16.08
CA ASP A 87 1.75 -3.30 16.29
C ASP A 87 0.45 -2.91 15.59
N TYR A 88 -0.45 -3.88 15.42
CA TYR A 88 -1.74 -3.65 14.78
C TYR A 88 -2.90 -4.25 15.58
N PHE A 89 -4.06 -3.64 15.39
CA PHE A 89 -5.35 -4.06 15.94
C PHE A 89 -6.29 -4.32 14.77
N GLN A 90 -6.55 -5.59 14.50
CA GLN A 90 -7.39 -5.97 13.38
C GLN A 90 -8.87 -5.82 13.71
N SER A 91 -9.62 -5.22 12.80
CA SER A 91 -11.07 -5.12 12.89
C SER A 91 -11.73 -6.14 11.96
N ASN A 92 -12.88 -6.67 12.38
CA ASN A 92 -13.68 -7.57 11.56
C ASN A 92 -14.91 -6.83 10.97
N ASP A 93 -15.32 -5.77 11.66
CA ASP A 93 -16.37 -4.86 11.21
C ASP A 93 -16.24 -3.49 11.90
N ALA A 94 -17.09 -2.53 11.51
CA ALA A 94 -17.03 -1.16 12.04
C ALA A 94 -17.26 -1.05 13.56
N GLN A 95 -17.83 -2.08 14.22
CA GLN A 95 -18.04 -2.06 15.68
C GLN A 95 -16.72 -2.24 16.44
N ASP A 96 -15.69 -2.78 15.79
CA ASP A 96 -14.37 -2.99 16.36
C ASP A 96 -13.50 -1.70 16.32
N PHE A 97 -13.79 -0.71 15.46
CA PHE A 97 -12.93 0.46 15.23
C PHE A 97 -12.64 1.26 16.50
N VAL A 98 -13.67 1.75 17.19
CA VAL A 98 -13.51 2.52 18.44
C VAL A 98 -12.86 1.68 19.56
N PRO A 99 -13.27 0.42 19.84
CA PRO A 99 -12.55 -0.44 20.76
C PRO A 99 -11.07 -0.62 20.45
N ASN A 100 -10.71 -0.85 19.18
CA ASN A 100 -9.33 -1.06 18.74
C ASN A 100 -8.49 0.22 18.89
N LEU A 101 -9.02 1.38 18.47
CA LEU A 101 -8.35 2.67 18.70
C LEU A 101 -8.09 2.93 20.19
N ASN A 102 -9.05 2.62 21.06
CA ASN A 102 -8.86 2.75 22.51
C ASN A 102 -7.84 1.74 23.08
N GLN A 103 -7.73 0.54 22.54
CA GLN A 103 -6.68 -0.42 22.91
C GLN A 103 -5.30 0.09 22.49
N ALA A 104 -5.18 0.65 21.27
CA ALA A 104 -3.95 1.24 20.79
C ALA A 104 -3.48 2.42 21.67
N ILE A 105 -4.40 3.28 22.12
CA ILE A 105 -4.08 4.34 23.10
C ILE A 105 -3.52 3.75 24.39
N GLN A 106 -4.12 2.67 24.92
CA GLN A 106 -3.66 2.02 26.14
C GLN A 106 -2.29 1.33 25.99
N ALA A 107 -1.89 1.01 24.78
CA ALA A 107 -0.58 0.45 24.44
C ALA A 107 0.51 1.53 24.29
N GLU A 108 0.16 2.81 24.45
CA GLU A 108 1.07 3.98 24.48
C GLU A 108 1.90 4.14 23.20
N PHE A 109 1.26 4.03 22.02
CA PHE A 109 1.87 4.40 20.74
C PHE A 109 1.95 5.92 20.57
N ASP A 110 3.02 6.41 19.94
CA ASP A 110 3.20 7.85 19.65
C ASP A 110 2.23 8.32 18.56
N ILE A 111 2.04 7.50 17.53
CA ILE A 111 1.02 7.72 16.49
C ILE A 111 0.21 6.45 16.29
N ILE A 112 -1.12 6.60 16.15
CA ILE A 112 -2.05 5.51 15.82
C ILE A 112 -2.67 5.80 14.46
N TYR A 113 -2.40 4.94 13.47
CA TYR A 113 -2.96 5.05 12.13
C TYR A 113 -4.26 4.26 12.01
N GLY A 114 -5.36 4.94 11.66
CA GLY A 114 -6.57 4.31 11.14
C GLY A 114 -6.41 4.08 9.65
N VAL A 115 -6.41 2.82 9.22
CA VAL A 115 -6.16 2.45 7.82
C VAL A 115 -7.47 2.18 7.10
N GLY A 116 -7.88 3.15 6.27
CA GLY A 116 -9.09 3.10 5.46
C GLY A 116 -10.15 4.15 5.83
N PHE A 117 -10.85 4.63 4.80
CA PHE A 117 -11.85 5.69 4.94
C PHE A 117 -13.01 5.36 5.89
N GLN A 118 -13.29 4.07 6.08
CA GLN A 118 -14.34 3.60 7.00
C GLN A 118 -14.06 3.96 8.48
N LEU A 119 -12.77 4.17 8.84
CA LEU A 119 -12.38 4.54 10.20
C LEU A 119 -12.52 6.04 10.50
N ALA A 120 -12.85 6.89 9.51
CA ALA A 120 -12.82 8.34 9.67
C ALA A 120 -13.66 8.84 10.85
N GLU A 121 -14.92 8.41 10.97
CA GLU A 121 -15.82 8.80 12.07
C GLU A 121 -15.27 8.33 13.43
N ALA A 122 -14.75 7.10 13.49
CA ALA A 122 -14.18 6.55 14.71
C ALA A 122 -12.91 7.28 15.14
N VAL A 123 -12.03 7.63 14.18
CA VAL A 123 -10.83 8.44 14.45
C VAL A 123 -11.20 9.83 14.92
N GLU A 124 -12.17 10.51 14.28
CA GLU A 124 -12.65 11.82 14.69
C GLU A 124 -13.18 11.82 16.14
N ASP A 125 -14.04 10.86 16.48
CA ASP A 125 -14.62 10.71 17.81
C ASP A 125 -13.56 10.44 18.88
N VAL A 126 -12.65 9.50 18.61
CA VAL A 126 -11.60 9.11 19.55
C VAL A 126 -10.55 10.20 19.69
N ALA A 127 -10.12 10.85 18.59
CA ALA A 127 -9.16 11.95 18.61
C ALA A 127 -9.69 13.16 19.38
N SER A 128 -10.98 13.52 19.21
CA SER A 128 -11.62 14.61 19.96
C SER A 128 -11.63 14.37 21.47
N SER A 129 -11.74 13.10 21.88
CA SER A 129 -11.75 12.69 23.27
C SER A 129 -10.34 12.53 23.88
N ASN A 130 -9.30 12.46 23.04
CA ASN A 130 -7.91 12.23 23.42
C ASN A 130 -6.95 13.26 22.75
N PRO A 131 -7.05 14.55 23.11
CA PRO A 131 -6.38 15.63 22.38
C PRO A 131 -4.83 15.59 22.47
N ASN A 132 -4.26 14.77 23.32
CA ASN A 132 -2.80 14.61 23.47
C ASN A 132 -2.26 13.37 22.72
N GLN A 133 -3.15 12.51 22.20
CA GLN A 133 -2.77 11.37 21.37
C GLN A 133 -2.73 11.80 19.91
N HIS A 134 -1.69 11.43 19.18
CA HIS A 134 -1.60 11.67 17.75
C HIS A 134 -2.20 10.51 16.95
N PHE A 135 -2.90 10.86 15.88
CA PHE A 135 -3.53 9.92 14.96
C PHE A 135 -3.17 10.23 13.51
N GLY A 136 -3.11 9.19 12.69
CA GLY A 136 -3.16 9.31 11.25
C GLY A 136 -4.43 8.68 10.71
N ILE A 137 -5.01 9.23 9.65
CA ILE A 137 -6.08 8.60 8.88
C ILE A 137 -5.66 8.42 7.44
N ILE A 138 -5.86 7.23 6.89
CA ILE A 138 -5.56 6.90 5.50
C ILE A 138 -6.86 6.92 4.70
N ASP A 139 -6.84 7.54 3.52
CA ASP A 139 -7.97 7.60 2.58
C ASP A 139 -9.18 8.39 3.08
N SER A 140 -8.98 9.29 4.01
CA SER A 140 -10.02 10.22 4.43
C SER A 140 -9.42 11.51 4.98
N VAL A 141 -10.29 12.47 5.31
CA VAL A 141 -9.89 13.72 5.94
C VAL A 141 -10.62 13.86 7.28
N VAL A 142 -9.85 14.05 8.35
CA VAL A 142 -10.36 14.38 9.69
C VAL A 142 -9.78 15.72 10.10
N GLU A 143 -10.62 16.71 10.27
CA GLU A 143 -10.22 18.07 10.65
C GLU A 143 -10.02 18.19 12.17
N ALA A 144 -8.85 17.77 12.67
CA ALA A 144 -8.47 17.86 14.07
C ALA A 144 -6.97 18.12 14.23
N ASP A 145 -6.58 18.98 15.18
CA ASP A 145 -5.19 19.39 15.43
C ASP A 145 -4.24 18.22 15.81
N ASN A 146 -4.80 17.08 16.19
CA ASN A 146 -4.07 15.87 16.55
C ASN A 146 -4.26 14.71 15.56
N VAL A 147 -4.74 14.98 14.33
CA VAL A 147 -4.87 14.02 13.24
C VAL A 147 -4.14 14.52 12.00
N ILE A 148 -3.32 13.67 11.39
CA ILE A 148 -2.79 13.87 10.02
C ILE A 148 -3.58 13.00 9.05
N SER A 149 -3.96 13.56 7.90
CA SER A 149 -4.72 12.86 6.86
C SER A 149 -3.82 12.58 5.67
N LEU A 150 -3.73 11.31 5.25
CA LEU A 150 -2.90 10.85 4.14
C LEU A 150 -3.82 10.31 3.03
N ASN A 151 -3.87 11.03 1.91
CA ASN A 151 -4.76 10.75 0.79
C ASN A 151 -3.99 10.53 -0.50
N PHE A 152 -4.64 9.91 -1.49
CA PHE A 152 -4.01 9.55 -2.75
C PHE A 152 -4.85 9.97 -3.96
N ARG A 153 -4.15 10.21 -5.09
CA ARG A 153 -4.77 10.40 -6.41
C ARG A 153 -4.94 9.04 -7.09
N ASP A 154 -5.76 8.20 -6.51
CA ASP A 154 -6.02 6.83 -6.98
C ASP A 154 -6.53 6.79 -8.42
N ASN A 155 -7.29 7.83 -8.82
CA ASN A 155 -7.76 8.04 -10.19
C ASN A 155 -6.62 8.07 -11.22
N GLU A 156 -5.47 8.65 -10.86
CA GLU A 156 -4.33 8.74 -11.78
C GLU A 156 -3.76 7.35 -12.10
N ALA A 157 -3.50 6.50 -11.10
CA ALA A 157 -3.04 5.13 -11.32
C ALA A 157 -4.11 4.26 -12.01
N ALA A 158 -5.38 4.44 -11.62
CA ALA A 158 -6.50 3.73 -12.24
C ALA A 158 -6.65 4.08 -13.73
N TYR A 159 -6.43 5.34 -14.12
CA TYR A 159 -6.40 5.73 -15.52
C TYR A 159 -5.32 4.97 -16.31
N LEU A 160 -4.11 4.86 -15.76
CA LEU A 160 -3.01 4.16 -16.41
C LEU A 160 -3.33 2.69 -16.66
N VAL A 161 -3.91 2.00 -15.67
CA VAL A 161 -4.29 0.59 -15.87
C VAL A 161 -5.52 0.45 -16.78
N GLY A 162 -6.35 1.49 -16.89
CA GLY A 162 -7.40 1.58 -17.92
C GLY A 162 -6.84 1.65 -19.33
N VAL A 163 -5.79 2.46 -19.55
CA VAL A 163 -5.05 2.51 -20.83
C VAL A 163 -4.43 1.15 -21.14
N ALA A 164 -3.79 0.49 -20.15
CA ALA A 164 -3.24 -0.85 -20.30
C ALA A 164 -4.30 -1.88 -20.72
N ALA A 165 -5.46 -1.87 -20.07
CA ALA A 165 -6.58 -2.74 -20.39
C ALA A 165 -7.09 -2.54 -21.82
N ALA A 166 -7.22 -1.28 -22.26
CA ALA A 166 -7.72 -0.96 -23.59
C ALA A 166 -6.76 -1.40 -24.71
N HIS A 167 -5.44 -1.34 -24.48
CA HIS A 167 -4.45 -1.85 -25.43
C HIS A 167 -4.29 -3.38 -25.43
N THR A 168 -4.86 -4.06 -24.44
CA THR A 168 -4.66 -5.51 -24.25
C THR A 168 -5.91 -6.32 -24.55
N THR A 169 -7.13 -5.78 -24.31
CA THR A 169 -8.38 -6.53 -24.51
C THR A 169 -8.53 -7.02 -25.96
N GLU A 170 -8.90 -8.28 -26.12
CA GLU A 170 -9.23 -8.90 -27.41
C GLU A 170 -10.76 -8.96 -27.64
N THR A 171 -11.55 -8.88 -26.55
CA THR A 171 -13.03 -8.96 -26.63
C THR A 171 -13.70 -7.60 -26.74
N ASN A 172 -13.00 -6.50 -26.51
CA ASN A 172 -13.52 -5.15 -26.36
C ASN A 172 -14.52 -5.04 -25.17
N LYS A 173 -14.35 -5.90 -24.16
CA LYS A 173 -15.12 -5.83 -22.92
C LYS A 173 -14.21 -6.09 -21.72
N VAL A 174 -14.20 -5.15 -20.79
CA VAL A 174 -13.42 -5.22 -19.55
C VAL A 174 -14.31 -5.04 -18.34
N GLY A 175 -13.86 -5.50 -17.17
CA GLY A 175 -14.59 -5.38 -15.91
C GLY A 175 -13.87 -4.51 -14.90
N PHE A 176 -14.65 -3.83 -14.04
CA PHE A 176 -14.19 -3.20 -12.82
C PHE A 176 -14.96 -3.76 -11.63
N ILE A 177 -14.25 -4.18 -10.58
CA ILE A 177 -14.84 -4.65 -9.32
C ILE A 177 -14.38 -3.75 -8.20
N GLY A 178 -15.28 -2.88 -7.72
CA GLY A 178 -15.08 -2.10 -6.51
C GLY A 178 -15.44 -2.89 -5.24
N GLY A 179 -14.80 -2.55 -4.12
CA GLY A 179 -15.19 -3.06 -2.81
C GLY A 179 -16.51 -2.45 -2.34
N ILE A 180 -16.45 -1.50 -1.41
CA ILE A 180 -17.62 -0.74 -0.92
C ILE A 180 -17.63 0.62 -1.60
N ALA A 181 -18.78 1.03 -2.12
CA ALA A 181 -18.95 2.31 -2.80
C ALA A 181 -18.61 3.49 -1.87
N GLY A 182 -17.91 4.47 -2.41
CA GLY A 182 -17.51 5.68 -1.68
C GLY A 182 -16.44 6.47 -2.42
N PRO A 183 -16.09 7.69 -1.94
CA PRO A 183 -15.25 8.63 -2.67
C PRO A 183 -13.88 8.06 -3.10
N VAL A 184 -13.31 7.12 -2.35
CA VAL A 184 -12.04 6.47 -2.70
C VAL A 184 -12.22 5.51 -3.86
N ILE A 185 -13.23 4.62 -3.78
CA ILE A 185 -13.48 3.62 -4.82
C ILE A 185 -14.04 4.27 -6.08
N ASP A 186 -14.76 5.39 -5.95
CA ASP A 186 -15.22 6.22 -7.07
C ASP A 186 -14.03 6.76 -7.90
N LYS A 187 -12.91 7.13 -7.25
CA LYS A 187 -11.68 7.54 -7.96
C LYS A 187 -11.12 6.41 -8.82
N PHE A 188 -11.05 5.19 -8.27
CA PHE A 188 -10.58 4.03 -9.03
C PHE A 188 -11.50 3.72 -10.22
N GLU A 189 -12.82 3.74 -10.02
CA GLU A 189 -13.79 3.54 -11.11
C GLU A 189 -13.65 4.61 -12.18
N ALA A 190 -13.69 5.90 -11.78
CA ALA A 190 -13.63 7.03 -12.70
C ALA A 190 -12.35 7.01 -13.53
N GLY A 191 -11.19 6.86 -12.88
CA GLY A 191 -9.90 6.80 -13.56
C GLY A 191 -9.84 5.62 -14.53
N PHE A 192 -10.21 4.42 -14.12
CA PHE A 192 -10.19 3.24 -14.98
C PHE A 192 -11.09 3.37 -16.20
N VAL A 193 -12.34 3.78 -16.00
CA VAL A 193 -13.31 3.97 -17.08
C VAL A 193 -12.82 5.02 -18.07
N GLU A 194 -12.30 6.16 -17.60
CA GLU A 194 -11.79 7.22 -18.45
C GLU A 194 -10.52 6.77 -19.20
N GLY A 195 -9.60 6.04 -18.53
CA GLY A 195 -8.40 5.47 -19.17
C GLY A 195 -8.76 4.54 -20.31
N VAL A 196 -9.72 3.63 -20.11
CA VAL A 196 -10.23 2.75 -21.17
C VAL A 196 -10.83 3.57 -22.33
N LYS A 197 -11.70 4.52 -22.01
CA LYS A 197 -12.43 5.34 -23.00
C LYS A 197 -11.53 6.30 -23.76
N SER A 198 -10.42 6.73 -23.19
CA SER A 198 -9.45 7.60 -23.86
C SER A 198 -8.76 6.91 -25.04
N VAL A 199 -8.61 5.58 -24.97
CA VAL A 199 -8.02 4.76 -26.04
C VAL A 199 -9.08 4.37 -27.07
N ASP A 200 -10.17 3.73 -26.62
CA ASP A 200 -11.30 3.38 -27.50
C ASP A 200 -12.64 3.50 -26.76
N PRO A 201 -13.46 4.49 -27.08
CA PRO A 201 -14.77 4.67 -26.46
C PRO A 201 -15.78 3.55 -26.77
N ALA A 202 -15.47 2.64 -27.69
CA ALA A 202 -16.33 1.51 -28.03
C ALA A 202 -16.12 0.31 -27.09
N ILE A 203 -15.01 0.25 -26.34
CA ILE A 203 -14.79 -0.81 -25.34
C ILE A 203 -15.86 -0.71 -24.25
N GLU A 204 -16.54 -1.81 -23.97
CA GLU A 204 -17.52 -1.90 -22.88
C GLU A 204 -16.80 -2.07 -21.52
N VAL A 205 -17.12 -1.24 -20.55
CA VAL A 205 -16.65 -1.41 -19.15
C VAL A 205 -17.83 -1.83 -18.30
N GLU A 206 -17.83 -3.07 -17.80
CA GLU A 206 -18.80 -3.57 -16.83
C GLU A 206 -18.33 -3.26 -15.41
N VAL A 207 -19.13 -2.49 -14.66
CA VAL A 207 -18.82 -2.08 -13.27
C VAL A 207 -19.68 -2.86 -12.30
N ARG A 208 -19.08 -3.43 -11.26
CA ARG A 208 -19.72 -4.11 -10.13
C ARG A 208 -19.09 -3.72 -8.81
N TYR A 209 -19.89 -3.78 -7.75
CA TYR A 209 -19.42 -3.59 -6.38
C TYR A 209 -19.69 -4.83 -5.55
N ALA A 210 -18.72 -5.22 -4.73
CA ALA A 210 -18.80 -6.41 -3.88
C ALA A 210 -19.52 -6.14 -2.55
N GLU A 211 -19.67 -4.87 -2.17
CA GLU A 211 -20.18 -4.43 -0.85
C GLU A 211 -19.37 -5.02 0.33
N SER A 212 -18.10 -5.34 0.11
CA SER A 212 -17.15 -5.88 1.08
C SER A 212 -15.72 -5.62 0.63
N PHE A 213 -14.77 -5.56 1.57
CA PHE A 213 -13.33 -5.62 1.31
C PHE A 213 -12.69 -6.94 1.75
N SER A 214 -13.45 -7.84 2.40
CA SER A 214 -12.93 -9.07 3.01
C SER A 214 -13.41 -10.38 2.39
N ASP A 215 -14.55 -10.40 1.68
CA ASP A 215 -15.19 -11.63 1.17
C ASP A 215 -14.69 -12.02 -0.23
N ALA A 216 -13.63 -12.83 -0.30
CA ALA A 216 -13.07 -13.36 -1.55
C ALA A 216 -14.08 -14.21 -2.34
N ALA A 217 -15.05 -14.88 -1.69
CA ALA A 217 -16.03 -15.68 -2.40
C ALA A 217 -17.00 -14.83 -3.22
N ILE A 218 -17.33 -13.63 -2.76
CA ILE A 218 -18.11 -12.67 -3.55
C ILE A 218 -17.30 -12.22 -4.78
N GLY A 219 -16.00 -11.92 -4.60
CA GLY A 219 -15.09 -11.57 -5.70
C GLY A 219 -15.07 -12.62 -6.78
N GLN A 220 -14.93 -13.90 -6.40
CA GLN A 220 -14.95 -15.03 -7.31
C GLN A 220 -16.27 -15.11 -8.08
N GLN A 221 -17.43 -14.96 -7.41
CA GLN A 221 -18.73 -15.00 -8.06
C GLN A 221 -18.94 -13.86 -9.06
N ILE A 222 -18.52 -12.64 -8.73
CA ILE A 222 -18.64 -11.49 -9.62
C ILE A 222 -17.75 -11.70 -10.85
N ALA A 223 -16.49 -12.12 -10.65
CA ALA A 223 -15.55 -12.40 -11.73
C ALA A 223 -16.06 -13.49 -12.69
N ALA A 224 -16.60 -14.59 -12.15
CA ALA A 224 -17.24 -15.64 -12.96
C ALA A 224 -18.35 -15.09 -13.85
N GLY A 225 -19.17 -14.19 -13.32
CA GLY A 225 -20.24 -13.53 -14.07
C GLY A 225 -19.70 -12.65 -15.21
N MET A 226 -18.66 -11.84 -14.94
CA MET A 226 -18.05 -10.93 -15.91
C MET A 226 -17.33 -11.71 -17.04
N TYR A 227 -16.50 -12.71 -16.70
CA TYR A 227 -15.83 -13.55 -17.70
C TYR A 227 -16.84 -14.32 -18.54
N SER A 228 -17.90 -14.87 -17.92
CA SER A 228 -19.00 -15.53 -18.67
C SER A 228 -19.76 -14.57 -19.58
N ALA A 229 -19.78 -13.27 -19.27
CA ALA A 229 -20.38 -12.22 -20.10
C ALA A 229 -19.44 -11.68 -21.19
N GLY A 230 -18.23 -12.25 -21.31
CA GLY A 230 -17.24 -11.96 -22.35
C GLY A 230 -16.21 -10.89 -21.99
N ALA A 231 -16.08 -10.49 -20.73
CA ALA A 231 -14.91 -9.73 -20.31
C ALA A 231 -13.67 -10.63 -20.35
N ASP A 232 -12.52 -10.09 -20.80
CA ASP A 232 -11.24 -10.80 -20.79
C ASP A 232 -10.25 -10.19 -19.80
N ILE A 233 -10.51 -8.98 -19.31
CA ILE A 233 -9.70 -8.28 -18.33
C ILE A 233 -10.60 -7.79 -17.20
N ILE A 234 -10.22 -8.04 -15.94
CA ILE A 234 -10.89 -7.47 -14.77
C ILE A 234 -9.88 -6.71 -13.91
N TYR A 235 -10.17 -5.43 -13.66
CA TYR A 235 -9.49 -4.63 -12.66
C TYR A 235 -10.31 -4.64 -11.36
N HIS A 236 -9.65 -4.85 -10.22
CA HIS A 236 -10.31 -4.75 -8.93
C HIS A 236 -9.69 -3.67 -8.05
N ALA A 237 -10.54 -2.96 -7.29
CA ALA A 237 -10.18 -2.05 -6.21
C ALA A 237 -11.00 -2.45 -4.98
N SER A 238 -10.66 -3.60 -4.37
CA SER A 238 -11.57 -4.29 -3.46
C SER A 238 -10.88 -5.11 -2.34
N GLY A 239 -9.60 -4.82 -2.03
CA GLY A 239 -8.90 -5.50 -0.94
C GLY A 239 -8.86 -7.02 -1.12
N ALA A 240 -9.13 -7.78 -0.05
CA ALA A 240 -9.11 -9.25 -0.08
C ALA A 240 -10.16 -9.89 -1.01
N VAL A 241 -11.22 -9.18 -1.38
CA VAL A 241 -12.18 -9.61 -2.43
C VAL A 241 -11.45 -9.90 -3.74
N GLY A 242 -10.41 -9.13 -4.07
CA GLY A 242 -9.58 -9.33 -5.24
C GLY A 242 -8.90 -10.70 -5.31
N ASN A 243 -8.59 -11.34 -4.17
CA ASN A 243 -8.05 -12.70 -4.14
C ASN A 243 -9.02 -13.70 -4.81
N GLY A 244 -10.33 -13.45 -4.70
CA GLY A 244 -11.36 -14.24 -5.38
C GLY A 244 -11.37 -14.03 -6.90
N VAL A 245 -11.06 -12.81 -7.36
CA VAL A 245 -10.95 -12.50 -8.80
C VAL A 245 -9.79 -13.28 -9.42
N PHE A 246 -8.62 -13.27 -8.78
CA PHE A 246 -7.47 -14.06 -9.21
C PHE A 246 -7.76 -15.56 -9.20
N THR A 247 -8.42 -16.05 -8.16
CA THR A 247 -8.81 -17.46 -8.06
C THR A 247 -9.69 -17.88 -9.23
N GLU A 248 -10.74 -17.12 -9.57
CA GLU A 248 -11.64 -17.43 -10.67
C GLU A 248 -10.93 -17.42 -12.02
N ALA A 249 -10.11 -16.41 -12.27
CA ALA A 249 -9.35 -16.33 -13.51
C ALA A 249 -8.42 -17.55 -13.68
N ALA A 250 -7.70 -17.94 -12.59
CA ALA A 250 -6.82 -19.10 -12.60
C ALA A 250 -7.62 -20.41 -12.85
N ASP A 251 -8.74 -20.61 -12.16
CA ASP A 251 -9.59 -21.79 -12.32
C ASP A 251 -10.13 -21.92 -13.76
N LEU A 252 -10.52 -20.81 -14.38
CA LEU A 252 -10.99 -20.80 -15.77
C LEU A 252 -9.85 -21.11 -16.76
N MET A 253 -8.65 -20.52 -16.56
CA MET A 253 -7.49 -20.81 -17.39
C MET A 253 -7.03 -22.27 -17.26
N GLU A 254 -7.01 -22.83 -16.05
CA GLU A 254 -6.69 -24.24 -15.79
C GLU A 254 -7.73 -25.21 -16.34
N SER A 255 -9.00 -24.78 -16.41
CA SER A 255 -10.09 -25.55 -17.02
C SER A 255 -10.05 -25.53 -18.55
N GLY A 256 -9.12 -24.78 -19.14
CA GLY A 256 -8.89 -24.74 -20.59
C GLY A 256 -9.70 -23.65 -21.31
N SER A 257 -9.83 -22.47 -20.71
CA SER A 257 -10.31 -21.29 -21.44
C SER A 257 -9.54 -21.12 -22.77
N GLU A 258 -10.25 -20.90 -23.86
CA GLU A 258 -9.63 -20.61 -25.15
C GLU A 258 -9.11 -19.18 -25.25
N GLU A 259 -9.68 -18.26 -24.47
CA GLU A 259 -9.29 -16.86 -24.38
C GLU A 259 -8.34 -16.67 -23.20
N GLN A 260 -7.30 -15.83 -23.40
CA GLN A 260 -6.43 -15.38 -22.31
C GLN A 260 -7.25 -14.47 -21.39
N LEU A 261 -7.31 -14.81 -20.12
CA LEU A 261 -7.91 -13.96 -19.10
C LEU A 261 -6.84 -13.24 -18.32
N TRP A 262 -7.13 -11.98 -17.97
CA TRP A 262 -6.24 -11.13 -17.21
C TRP A 262 -6.92 -10.55 -15.97
N VAL A 263 -6.13 -10.34 -14.93
CA VAL A 263 -6.50 -9.55 -13.75
C VAL A 263 -5.54 -8.38 -13.62
N ILE A 264 -6.06 -7.22 -13.30
CA ILE A 264 -5.26 -6.05 -12.91
C ILE A 264 -5.35 -5.93 -11.39
N GLY A 265 -4.18 -5.93 -10.75
CA GLY A 265 -4.02 -5.82 -9.30
C GLY A 265 -4.14 -4.38 -8.78
N VAL A 266 -4.16 -4.23 -7.44
CA VAL A 266 -4.31 -2.93 -6.76
C VAL A 266 -3.41 -2.83 -5.52
N ASP A 267 -3.08 -1.62 -5.12
CA ASP A 267 -2.32 -1.18 -3.95
C ASP A 267 -0.84 -1.56 -4.00
N ARG A 268 -0.55 -2.82 -4.28
CA ARG A 268 0.80 -3.39 -4.36
C ARG A 268 0.97 -4.19 -5.64
N ASP A 269 2.20 -4.58 -5.94
CA ASP A 269 2.43 -5.54 -7.01
C ASP A 269 1.84 -6.90 -6.62
N GLN A 270 0.80 -7.31 -7.37
CA GLN A 270 0.09 -8.56 -7.16
C GLN A 270 0.46 -9.62 -8.21
N GLU A 271 1.64 -9.52 -8.83
CA GLU A 271 2.09 -10.49 -9.83
C GLU A 271 2.04 -11.93 -9.32
N GLU A 272 2.44 -12.17 -8.05
CA GLU A 272 2.42 -13.50 -7.44
C GLU A 272 1.02 -14.13 -7.38
N LEU A 273 -0.06 -13.30 -7.31
CA LEU A 273 -1.42 -13.80 -7.25
C LEU A 273 -1.91 -14.37 -8.59
N GLY A 274 -1.30 -13.92 -9.67
CA GLY A 274 -1.64 -14.37 -11.03
C GLY A 274 -0.93 -15.65 -11.45
N GLU A 275 -0.07 -16.24 -10.63
CA GLU A 275 0.62 -17.48 -10.99
C GLU A 275 -0.35 -18.67 -11.09
N TYR A 276 -0.31 -19.37 -12.21
CA TYR A 276 -1.05 -20.61 -12.45
C TYR A 276 -0.23 -21.59 -13.29
N SER A 277 -0.69 -22.82 -13.49
CA SER A 277 0.06 -23.87 -14.18
C SER A 277 0.47 -23.54 -15.63
N GLY A 278 -0.21 -22.59 -16.27
CA GLY A 278 0.04 -22.16 -17.65
C GLY A 278 0.90 -20.90 -17.79
N GLY A 279 1.17 -20.17 -16.70
CA GLY A 279 1.89 -18.90 -16.73
C GLY A 279 1.49 -17.95 -15.61
N ASN A 280 1.35 -16.68 -15.94
CA ASN A 280 0.88 -15.64 -15.02
C ASN A 280 -0.24 -14.83 -15.69
N LEU A 281 -1.32 -14.59 -14.98
CA LEU A 281 -2.51 -13.87 -15.47
C LEU A 281 -2.65 -12.45 -14.91
N THR A 282 -1.67 -11.96 -14.15
CA THR A 282 -1.62 -10.55 -13.74
C THR A 282 -1.14 -9.71 -14.91
N LEU A 283 -2.02 -8.88 -15.48
CA LEU A 283 -1.62 -7.98 -16.55
C LEU A 283 -0.65 -6.91 -16.04
N THR A 284 -1.03 -6.25 -14.97
CA THR A 284 -0.30 -5.20 -14.26
C THR A 284 -0.94 -4.98 -12.89
N SER A 285 -0.38 -4.08 -12.07
CA SER A 285 -0.99 -3.65 -10.81
C SER A 285 -0.93 -2.12 -10.70
N SER A 286 -2.03 -1.49 -10.30
CA SER A 286 -2.00 -0.11 -9.83
C SER A 286 -1.41 -0.06 -8.43
N LEU A 287 -0.41 0.79 -8.23
CA LEU A 287 0.33 0.91 -6.98
C LEU A 287 -0.19 2.09 -6.16
N LYS A 288 -0.24 1.90 -4.83
CA LYS A 288 -0.60 2.92 -3.86
C LYS A 288 0.39 2.88 -2.69
N GLY A 289 1.13 3.94 -2.51
CA GLY A 289 2.26 4.01 -1.58
C GLY A 289 1.86 4.23 -0.12
N VAL A 290 0.90 3.47 0.41
CA VAL A 290 0.39 3.65 1.78
C VAL A 290 1.52 3.49 2.80
N GLY A 291 2.31 2.43 2.68
CA GLY A 291 3.46 2.20 3.56
C GLY A 291 4.48 3.33 3.51
N ALA A 292 4.80 3.83 2.30
CA ALA A 292 5.73 4.96 2.12
C ALA A 292 5.18 6.26 2.74
N ALA A 293 3.90 6.55 2.58
CA ALA A 293 3.27 7.73 3.18
C ALA A 293 3.31 7.68 4.72
N ILE A 294 3.03 6.50 5.31
CA ILE A 294 3.16 6.29 6.77
C ILE A 294 4.59 6.51 7.23
N GLN A 295 5.59 5.97 6.51
CA GLN A 295 7.01 6.14 6.83
C GLN A 295 7.43 7.62 6.81
N LEU A 296 7.04 8.35 5.76
CA LEU A 296 7.33 9.79 5.62
C LEU A 296 6.72 10.59 6.77
N ALA A 297 5.42 10.42 7.02
CA ALA A 297 4.70 11.14 8.09
C ALA A 297 5.26 10.79 9.48
N SER A 298 5.62 9.52 9.72
CA SER A 298 6.20 9.08 11.00
C SER A 298 7.61 9.61 11.23
N ASN A 299 8.45 9.65 10.18
CA ASN A 299 9.80 10.24 10.27
C ASN A 299 9.72 11.75 10.54
N GLU A 300 8.82 12.45 9.83
CA GLU A 300 8.63 13.89 10.04
C GLU A 300 8.11 14.19 11.46
N ALA A 301 7.13 13.41 11.93
CA ALA A 301 6.59 13.55 13.28
C ALA A 301 7.65 13.34 14.36
N ARG A 302 8.55 12.36 14.19
CA ARG A 302 9.65 12.08 15.12
C ARG A 302 10.71 13.17 15.08
N ASP A 303 11.11 13.63 13.90
CA ASP A 303 12.30 14.48 13.73
C ASP A 303 11.97 15.98 13.83
N GLU A 304 10.80 16.40 13.38
CA GLU A 304 10.39 17.80 13.27
C GLU A 304 9.15 18.15 14.12
N GLY A 305 8.41 17.12 14.57
CA GLY A 305 7.16 17.23 15.32
C GLY A 305 5.94 16.89 14.50
N PHE A 306 4.88 16.46 15.18
CA PHE A 306 3.66 15.96 14.54
C PHE A 306 2.91 17.03 13.76
N GLN A 307 2.56 16.74 12.51
CA GLN A 307 1.91 17.64 11.55
C GLN A 307 0.37 17.52 11.63
N GLY A 308 -0.20 17.72 12.82
CA GLY A 308 -1.65 17.62 13.02
C GLY A 308 -2.44 18.67 12.26
N GLY A 309 -3.61 18.31 11.76
CA GLY A 309 -4.46 19.15 10.95
C GLY A 309 -4.10 19.21 9.46
N GLU A 310 -2.97 18.63 9.05
CA GLU A 310 -2.56 18.61 7.65
C GLU A 310 -3.27 17.48 6.88
N ASN A 311 -3.58 17.77 5.61
CA ASN A 311 -4.06 16.80 4.63
C ASN A 311 -3.06 16.70 3.50
N LEU A 312 -2.28 15.62 3.48
CA LEU A 312 -1.28 15.35 2.46
C LEU A 312 -1.89 14.48 1.35
N ILE A 313 -1.65 14.88 0.10
CA ILE A 313 -2.20 14.18 -1.07
C ILE A 313 -1.03 13.75 -1.95
N TYR A 314 -0.97 12.46 -2.24
CA TYR A 314 0.10 11.83 -3.01
C TYR A 314 -0.45 11.31 -4.35
N GLY A 315 0.08 11.83 -5.45
CA GLY A 315 -0.22 11.41 -6.82
C GLY A 315 1.00 10.81 -7.52
N LEU A 316 0.92 10.70 -8.85
CA LEU A 316 2.06 10.28 -9.69
C LEU A 316 3.25 11.22 -9.58
N ALA A 317 3.01 12.53 -9.42
CA ALA A 317 4.07 13.53 -9.31
C ALA A 317 4.87 13.43 -7.99
N GLU A 318 4.26 12.88 -6.95
CA GLU A 318 4.85 12.65 -5.63
C GLU A 318 5.31 11.20 -5.44
N ASP A 319 5.30 10.36 -6.49
CA ASP A 319 5.56 8.91 -6.41
C ASP A 319 4.63 8.17 -5.41
N GLY A 320 3.46 8.75 -5.14
CA GLY A 320 2.51 8.19 -4.18
C GLY A 320 1.58 7.14 -4.75
N VAL A 321 1.37 7.18 -6.06
CA VAL A 321 0.67 6.14 -6.83
C VAL A 321 1.48 5.80 -8.07
N GLY A 322 1.19 4.66 -8.69
CA GLY A 322 1.95 4.22 -9.85
C GLY A 322 1.35 2.99 -10.53
N VAL A 323 2.13 2.35 -11.38
CA VAL A 323 1.74 1.15 -12.11
C VAL A 323 2.97 0.28 -12.37
N THR A 324 2.82 -1.05 -12.27
CA THR A 324 3.88 -2.00 -12.67
C THR A 324 3.86 -2.22 -14.19
N GLU A 325 5.03 -2.56 -14.79
CA GLU A 325 5.08 -2.98 -16.20
C GLU A 325 4.32 -4.30 -16.40
N GLY A 326 4.48 -5.26 -15.45
CA GLY A 326 3.80 -6.54 -15.46
C GLY A 326 3.96 -7.32 -16.77
N ASN A 327 2.87 -7.89 -17.26
CA ASN A 327 2.82 -8.69 -18.48
C ASN A 327 2.27 -7.88 -19.70
N MET A 328 2.31 -6.57 -19.64
CA MET A 328 1.91 -5.72 -20.76
C MET A 328 2.81 -5.94 -21.99
N SER A 329 2.24 -5.76 -23.19
CA SER A 329 3.04 -5.66 -24.40
C SER A 329 3.88 -4.37 -24.41
N GLU A 330 4.97 -4.33 -25.17
CA GLU A 330 5.79 -3.11 -25.33
C GLU A 330 4.94 -1.91 -25.83
N GLU A 331 3.93 -2.15 -26.66
CA GLU A 331 3.01 -1.11 -27.14
C GLU A 331 2.13 -0.58 -26.02
N ALA A 332 1.52 -1.46 -25.24
CA ALA A 332 0.69 -1.08 -24.09
C ALA A 332 1.51 -0.32 -23.04
N TRP A 333 2.70 -0.82 -22.71
CA TRP A 333 3.58 -0.14 -21.75
C TRP A 333 4.02 1.24 -22.21
N THR A 334 4.35 1.40 -23.51
CA THR A 334 4.69 2.70 -24.06
C THR A 334 3.53 3.69 -23.96
N ALA A 335 2.30 3.24 -24.27
CA ALA A 335 1.11 4.09 -24.13
C ALA A 335 0.84 4.50 -22.69
N VAL A 336 1.03 3.59 -21.72
CA VAL A 336 0.92 3.87 -20.29
C VAL A 336 1.95 4.91 -19.84
N GLN A 337 3.20 4.81 -20.31
CA GLN A 337 4.25 5.78 -19.98
C GLN A 337 3.95 7.18 -20.55
N GLU A 338 3.45 7.26 -21.77
CA GLU A 338 3.05 8.53 -22.40
C GLU A 338 1.86 9.17 -21.65
N ALA A 339 0.89 8.37 -21.21
CA ALA A 339 -0.23 8.82 -20.40
C ALA A 339 0.24 9.33 -19.02
N MET A 340 1.16 8.61 -18.38
CA MET A 340 1.76 9.02 -17.09
C MET A 340 2.46 10.37 -17.22
N GLU A 341 3.30 10.57 -18.23
CA GLU A 341 3.96 11.85 -18.48
C GLU A 341 2.93 12.98 -18.70
N SER A 342 1.84 12.69 -19.40
CA SER A 342 0.77 13.67 -19.69
C SER A 342 -0.04 14.03 -18.44
N ILE A 343 -0.26 13.10 -17.53
CA ILE A 343 -0.90 13.38 -16.23
C ILE A 343 0.04 14.22 -15.36
N ILE A 344 1.31 13.83 -15.22
CA ILE A 344 2.29 14.55 -14.42
C ILE A 344 2.50 15.99 -14.93
N SER A 345 2.48 16.19 -16.26
CA SER A 345 2.59 17.55 -16.85
C SER A 345 1.30 18.36 -16.74
N GLY A 346 0.17 17.75 -16.41
CA GLY A 346 -1.15 18.39 -16.35
C GLY A 346 -1.84 18.53 -17.71
N ASP A 347 -1.35 17.84 -18.76
CA ASP A 347 -2.01 17.81 -20.08
C ASP A 347 -3.26 16.90 -20.06
N ILE A 348 -3.29 15.92 -19.14
CA ILE A 348 -4.46 15.09 -18.84
C ILE A 348 -4.86 15.36 -17.39
N GLU A 349 -6.10 15.76 -17.18
CA GLU A 349 -6.75 15.83 -15.87
C GLU A 349 -7.71 14.65 -15.73
N VAL A 350 -7.40 13.75 -14.80
CA VAL A 350 -8.18 12.52 -14.60
C VAL A 350 -9.35 12.78 -13.66
N PRO A 351 -10.61 12.44 -14.02
CA PRO A 351 -11.76 12.64 -13.15
C PRO A 351 -11.65 11.84 -11.85
N GLU A 352 -12.22 12.36 -10.77
CA GLU A 352 -12.28 11.71 -9.46
C GLU A 352 -13.63 11.05 -9.18
N THR A 353 -14.66 11.34 -10.00
CA THR A 353 -16.01 10.80 -9.83
C THR A 353 -16.54 10.20 -11.13
N PRO A 354 -17.25 9.05 -11.05
CA PRO A 354 -17.82 8.41 -12.24
C PRO A 354 -18.82 9.30 -12.96
N GLY A 355 -18.62 9.45 -14.29
CA GLY A 355 -19.54 10.20 -15.16
C GLY A 355 -19.32 11.69 -15.26
N GLU A 356 -18.21 12.21 -14.74
CA GLU A 356 -17.72 13.60 -14.98
C GLU A 356 -17.10 13.79 -16.37
#